data_b3312516624a844a48924be439910e77
#
_entry.id   b3312516624a844a48924be439910e77
#
_cell.length_a   1.000
_cell.length_b   1.000
_cell.length_c   1.000
_cell.angle_alpha   90.00
_cell.angle_beta   90.00
_cell.angle_gamma   90.00
#
_symmetry.space_group_name_H-M   'P 1'
#
loop_
_entity.id
_entity.type
_entity.pdbx_description
1 polymer ?
#
loop_
_entity_poly.entity_id
_entity_poly.type
_entity_poly.pdbx_seq_one_letter_code
_entity_poly.pdbx_strand_id
1 'polypeptide(L)'
;MALISKKFFLRRTKMLEFLAELEKTPGPAARTVYLPSGLSVPEIENLLGTVHFEKTLPKDLPQIAEHSRTGAALFWGNVRKCLVLPPFPIKEKLVFPGYVTDRLRLLLKSDFKIGLILVHLGSYAVGLCQGEKLINSKVGTGLVHGRHRQGGSSQMRFQRRREKQAQEFLDRVCLHARERLETEAKLLDYVIYGGPRQTVLRLQKRCPFLSQFEERALPPLEVPALRQKVLETTVVRIWSSGIIEWQEG
;
A
#
# COMPACT_ATOMS: atom_id res chain seq x y z
N MET A 1 -6.89 19.18 27.45
CA MET A 1 -7.88 18.31 26.83
C MET A 1 -7.15 17.18 26.11
N ALA A 2 -7.56 15.94 26.33
CA ALA A 2 -6.96 14.81 25.63
C ALA A 2 -7.50 14.76 24.18
N LEU A 3 -6.62 14.52 23.21
CA LEU A 3 -7.03 14.29 21.82
C LEU A 3 -7.44 12.82 21.67
N ILE A 4 -8.64 12.59 21.17
CA ILE A 4 -9.13 11.26 20.84
C ILE A 4 -8.92 11.05 19.34
N SER A 5 -8.26 9.95 18.97
CA SER A 5 -8.00 9.63 17.57
C SER A 5 -8.99 8.60 17.03
N LYS A 6 -9.41 8.78 15.77
CA LYS A 6 -10.20 7.83 15.01
C LYS A 6 -9.45 7.47 13.74
N LYS A 7 -9.26 6.16 13.48
CA LYS A 7 -8.63 5.66 12.27
C LYS A 7 -9.65 4.99 11.36
N PHE A 8 -9.66 5.36 10.08
CA PHE A 8 -10.54 4.77 9.06
C PHE A 8 -9.90 4.84 7.67
N PHE A 9 -10.51 4.17 6.69
CA PHE A 9 -10.05 4.16 5.31
C PHE A 9 -11.12 4.70 4.39
N LEU A 10 -10.72 5.51 3.41
CA LEU A 10 -11.59 6.01 2.36
C LEU A 10 -11.12 5.51 1.00
N ARG A 11 -12.05 5.01 0.19
CA ARG A 11 -11.82 4.71 -1.22
C ARG A 11 -11.58 6.00 -2.00
N ARG A 12 -10.95 5.90 -3.16
CA ARG A 12 -10.56 7.03 -4.02
C ARG A 12 -11.60 8.13 -4.14
N THR A 13 -12.83 7.79 -4.54
CA THR A 13 -13.91 8.78 -4.71
C THR A 13 -14.25 9.50 -3.41
N LYS A 14 -14.43 8.75 -2.32
CA LYS A 14 -14.72 9.31 -1.01
C LYS A 14 -13.57 10.14 -0.45
N MET A 15 -12.33 9.76 -0.76
CA MET A 15 -11.17 10.55 -0.39
C MET A 15 -11.12 11.89 -1.14
N LEU A 16 -11.45 11.91 -2.44
CA LEU A 16 -11.54 13.16 -3.21
C LEU A 16 -12.64 14.09 -2.70
N GLU A 17 -13.79 13.53 -2.30
CA GLU A 17 -14.87 14.29 -1.64
C GLU A 17 -14.38 14.88 -0.30
N PHE A 18 -13.73 14.05 0.54
CA PHE A 18 -13.15 14.48 1.81
C PHE A 18 -12.16 15.63 1.65
N LEU A 19 -11.26 15.55 0.67
CA LEU A 19 -10.29 16.62 0.38
C LEU A 19 -10.98 17.91 -0.09
N ALA A 20 -12.05 17.79 -0.88
CA ALA A 20 -12.83 18.95 -1.32
C ALA A 20 -13.58 19.63 -0.18
N GLU A 21 -14.06 18.86 0.80
CA GLU A 21 -14.68 19.42 2.02
C GLU A 21 -13.64 20.10 2.93
N LEU A 22 -12.45 19.51 3.04
CA LEU A 22 -11.35 20.06 3.83
C LEU A 22 -10.95 21.48 3.36
N GLU A 23 -10.91 21.71 2.05
CA GLU A 23 -10.58 23.01 1.46
C GLU A 23 -11.63 24.09 1.69
N LYS A 24 -12.90 23.70 1.87
CA LYS A 24 -14.01 24.66 2.11
C LYS A 24 -13.97 25.27 3.51
N THR A 25 -13.23 24.72 4.42
CA THR A 25 -13.17 25.13 5.83
C THR A 25 -11.75 25.56 6.28
N PRO A 26 -11.07 26.45 5.55
CA PRO A 26 -9.76 26.91 5.97
C PRO A 26 -9.90 27.81 7.20
N GLY A 27 -9.26 27.45 8.29
CA GLY A 27 -9.03 28.36 9.40
C GLY A 27 -7.73 29.18 9.17
N PRO A 28 -7.60 30.40 9.67
CA PRO A 28 -6.39 31.22 9.50
C PRO A 28 -5.11 30.56 10.06
N ALA A 29 -5.27 29.66 11.02
CA ALA A 29 -4.21 28.90 11.64
C ALA A 29 -3.95 27.52 11.01
N ALA A 30 -4.68 27.17 9.94
CA ALA A 30 -4.49 25.89 9.30
C ALA A 30 -3.11 25.79 8.64
N ARG A 31 -2.53 24.59 8.72
CA ARG A 31 -1.25 24.24 8.09
C ARG A 31 -1.37 22.88 7.39
N THR A 32 -0.71 22.78 6.27
CA THR A 32 -0.54 21.51 5.56
C THR A 32 0.93 21.16 5.50
N VAL A 33 1.28 19.93 5.91
CA VAL A 33 2.66 19.42 5.81
C VAL A 33 2.63 18.09 5.06
N TYR A 34 3.35 18.03 3.95
CA TYR A 34 3.59 16.80 3.20
C TYR A 34 4.91 16.17 3.64
N LEU A 35 4.85 14.93 4.04
CA LEU A 35 5.96 14.12 4.55
C LEU A 35 6.20 12.96 3.58
N PRO A 36 7.32 12.94 2.83
CA PRO A 36 7.67 11.79 2.01
C PRO A 36 7.95 10.55 2.88
N SER A 37 7.89 9.37 2.25
CA SER A 37 8.31 8.12 2.91
C SER A 37 9.81 8.12 3.21
N GLY A 38 10.21 7.35 4.22
CA GLY A 38 11.62 7.15 4.57
C GLY A 38 12.23 8.21 5.48
N LEU A 39 11.45 9.19 5.94
CA LEU A 39 11.89 10.11 7.00
C LEU A 39 11.90 9.40 8.34
N SER A 40 12.96 9.60 9.11
CA SER A 40 13.06 9.18 10.51
C SER A 40 12.23 10.08 11.45
N VAL A 41 11.89 9.57 12.63
CA VAL A 41 11.19 10.36 13.66
C VAL A 41 11.87 11.71 13.92
N PRO A 42 13.21 11.79 14.16
CA PRO A 42 13.88 13.07 14.39
C PRO A 42 13.76 14.06 13.21
N GLU A 43 13.80 13.55 11.96
CA GLU A 43 13.63 14.42 10.78
C GLU A 43 12.21 14.97 10.67
N ILE A 44 11.21 14.16 11.02
CA ILE A 44 9.80 14.57 11.05
C ILE A 44 9.59 15.60 12.16
N GLU A 45 10.09 15.34 13.37
CA GLU A 45 10.02 16.26 14.51
C GLU A 45 10.68 17.61 14.20
N ASN A 46 11.86 17.59 13.60
CA ASN A 46 12.55 18.81 13.20
C ASN A 46 11.71 19.60 12.17
N LEU A 47 11.19 18.94 11.14
CA LEU A 47 10.35 19.61 10.14
C LEU A 47 9.08 20.20 10.79
N LEU A 48 8.40 19.43 11.62
CA LEU A 48 7.20 19.91 12.32
C LEU A 48 7.52 21.04 13.31
N GLY A 49 8.69 21.02 13.94
CA GLY A 49 9.18 22.07 14.83
C GLY A 49 9.44 23.43 14.13
N THR A 50 9.70 23.41 12.81
CA THR A 50 9.84 24.66 12.03
C THR A 50 8.49 25.29 11.67
N VAL A 51 7.38 24.58 11.88
CA VAL A 51 6.02 25.02 11.51
C VAL A 51 5.30 25.50 12.75
N HIS A 52 4.79 26.72 12.71
CA HIS A 52 3.97 27.23 13.80
C HIS A 52 2.57 26.61 13.75
N PHE A 53 2.24 25.83 14.79
CA PHE A 53 0.91 25.26 15.02
C PHE A 53 0.26 25.90 16.24
N GLU A 54 -0.97 26.41 16.12
CA GLU A 54 -1.70 26.98 17.26
C GLU A 54 -2.09 25.93 18.30
N LYS A 55 -2.24 24.68 17.90
CA LYS A 55 -2.60 23.55 18.76
C LYS A 55 -1.47 22.52 18.77
N THR A 56 -1.24 21.94 19.94
CA THR A 56 -0.21 20.90 20.14
C THR A 56 -0.49 19.67 19.27
N LEU A 57 0.54 19.17 18.61
CA LEU A 57 0.49 17.94 17.83
C LEU A 57 0.48 16.70 18.74
N PRO A 58 -0.16 15.60 18.32
CA PRO A 58 -0.07 14.31 19.01
C PRO A 58 1.37 13.81 19.10
N LYS A 59 1.77 13.29 20.24
CA LYS A 59 3.14 12.78 20.48
C LYS A 59 3.50 11.59 19.59
N ASP A 60 2.52 10.78 19.21
CA ASP A 60 2.66 9.59 18.36
C ASP A 60 2.64 9.88 16.86
N LEU A 61 2.35 11.13 16.45
CA LEU A 61 2.25 11.51 15.04
C LEU A 61 3.56 11.26 14.26
N PRO A 62 4.76 11.61 14.77
CA PRO A 62 6.01 11.34 14.04
C PRO A 62 6.24 9.84 13.81
N GLN A 63 5.96 9.00 14.81
CA GLN A 63 6.08 7.54 14.70
C GLN A 63 5.10 6.96 13.68
N ILE A 64 3.86 7.46 13.65
CA ILE A 64 2.85 7.05 12.67
C ILE A 64 3.31 7.42 11.24
N ALA A 65 3.83 8.62 11.06
CA ALA A 65 4.30 9.10 9.76
C ALA A 65 5.54 8.32 9.27
N GLU A 66 6.51 8.03 10.15
CA GLU A 66 7.70 7.21 9.85
C GLU A 66 7.32 5.80 9.37
N HIS A 67 6.32 5.18 10.01
CA HIS A 67 5.86 3.83 9.63
C HIS A 67 5.11 3.81 8.29
N SER A 68 4.75 4.97 7.74
CA SER A 68 4.08 5.04 6.44
C SER A 68 5.08 4.88 5.30
N ARG A 69 4.97 3.78 4.57
CA ARG A 69 5.80 3.52 3.38
C ARG A 69 5.46 4.38 2.17
N THR A 70 4.36 5.11 2.22
CA THR A 70 3.91 6.03 1.17
C THR A 70 3.99 7.48 1.61
N GLY A 71 4.52 7.74 2.81
CA GLY A 71 4.53 9.06 3.40
C GLY A 71 3.18 9.44 3.99
N ALA A 72 3.03 10.70 4.39
CA ALA A 72 1.84 11.22 5.04
C ALA A 72 1.59 12.68 4.66
N ALA A 73 0.34 13.10 4.70
CA ALA A 73 -0.03 14.53 4.61
C ALA A 73 -0.79 14.93 5.87
N LEU A 74 -0.20 15.85 6.63
CA LEU A 74 -0.79 16.41 7.83
C LEU A 74 -1.61 17.65 7.46
N PHE A 75 -2.86 17.68 7.88
CA PHE A 75 -3.75 18.83 7.85
C PHE A 75 -4.10 19.20 9.29
N TRP A 76 -3.58 20.33 9.75
CA TRP A 76 -3.72 20.72 11.15
C TRP A 76 -4.25 22.13 11.28
N GLY A 77 -5.37 22.27 11.94
CA GLY A 77 -6.02 23.57 12.19
C GLY A 77 -7.10 23.46 13.25
N ASN A 78 -7.85 24.54 13.47
CA ASN A 78 -8.88 24.57 14.50
C ASN A 78 -10.11 23.73 14.15
N VAL A 79 -10.45 23.63 12.85
CA VAL A 79 -11.64 22.91 12.39
C VAL A 79 -11.38 21.43 12.16
N ARG A 80 -10.24 21.11 11.54
CA ARG A 80 -9.84 19.72 11.23
C ARG A 80 -8.41 19.48 11.65
N LYS A 81 -8.18 18.28 12.19
CA LYS A 81 -6.87 17.78 12.60
C LYS A 81 -6.77 16.36 12.11
N CYS A 82 -6.10 16.15 10.98
CA CYS A 82 -5.99 14.80 10.42
C CYS A 82 -4.65 14.55 9.73
N LEU A 83 -4.24 13.28 9.77
CA LEU A 83 -3.11 12.74 9.02
C LEU A 83 -3.65 11.79 7.96
N VAL A 84 -3.34 12.07 6.71
CA VAL A 84 -3.69 11.24 5.56
C VAL A 84 -2.51 10.38 5.18
N LEU A 85 -2.72 9.07 5.11
CA LEU A 85 -1.75 8.08 4.62
C LEU A 85 -2.19 7.70 3.19
N PRO A 86 -1.57 8.25 2.14
CA PRO A 86 -2.01 8.08 0.77
C PRO A 86 -1.67 6.67 0.24
N PRO A 87 -2.34 6.20 -0.82
CA PRO A 87 -2.07 4.90 -1.42
C PRO A 87 -0.75 4.84 -2.20
N PHE A 88 -0.24 6.00 -2.65
CA PHE A 88 0.98 6.12 -3.44
C PHE A 88 1.96 7.11 -2.80
N PRO A 89 3.27 6.99 -3.08
CA PRO A 89 4.29 7.76 -2.38
C PRO A 89 4.20 9.27 -2.60
N ILE A 90 4.25 10.02 -1.51
CA ILE A 90 4.59 11.44 -1.51
C ILE A 90 6.09 11.55 -1.74
N LYS A 91 6.51 12.38 -2.70
CA LYS A 91 7.92 12.51 -3.09
C LYS A 91 8.63 13.71 -2.48
N GLU A 92 7.89 14.72 -2.07
CA GLU A 92 8.45 16.02 -1.68
C GLU A 92 8.04 16.42 -0.26
N LYS A 93 8.98 17.04 0.46
CA LYS A 93 8.69 17.77 1.71
C LYS A 93 8.10 19.12 1.35
N LEU A 94 6.87 19.40 1.74
CA LEU A 94 6.22 20.67 1.46
C LEU A 94 5.45 21.15 2.69
N VAL A 95 5.46 22.46 2.92
CA VAL A 95 4.70 23.11 3.98
C VAL A 95 3.90 24.26 3.37
N PHE A 96 2.63 24.32 3.69
CA PHE A 96 1.73 25.36 3.19
C PHE A 96 0.90 25.96 4.31
N PRO A 97 0.61 27.27 4.24
CA PRO A 97 -0.47 27.87 5.01
C PRO A 97 -1.82 27.36 4.48
N GLY A 98 -2.79 27.15 5.38
CA GLY A 98 -4.10 26.64 5.00
C GLY A 98 -4.14 25.13 4.74
N TYR A 99 -5.32 24.66 4.32
CA TYR A 99 -5.49 23.27 3.86
C TYR A 99 -5.27 23.22 2.35
N VAL A 100 -4.08 22.78 1.93
CA VAL A 100 -3.69 22.64 0.52
C VAL A 100 -3.69 21.18 0.15
N THR A 101 -4.66 20.73 -0.62
CA THR A 101 -4.90 19.32 -0.94
C THR A 101 -4.44 18.93 -2.35
N ASP A 102 -3.98 19.88 -3.17
CA ASP A 102 -3.71 19.68 -4.60
C ASP A 102 -2.77 18.51 -4.88
N ARG A 103 -1.72 18.34 -4.08
CA ARG A 103 -0.76 17.23 -4.27
C ARG A 103 -1.41 15.86 -4.08
N LEU A 104 -2.26 15.70 -3.07
CA LEU A 104 -3.03 14.47 -2.87
C LEU A 104 -4.08 14.27 -3.97
N ARG A 105 -4.76 15.35 -4.39
CA ARG A 105 -5.75 15.28 -5.47
C ARG A 105 -5.12 14.87 -6.79
N LEU A 106 -3.96 15.45 -7.14
CA LEU A 106 -3.21 15.04 -8.33
C LEU A 106 -2.80 13.56 -8.26
N LEU A 107 -2.26 13.12 -7.13
CA LEU A 107 -1.87 11.74 -6.91
C LEU A 107 -3.06 10.78 -7.03
N LEU A 108 -4.21 11.12 -6.46
CA LEU A 108 -5.43 10.31 -6.54
C LEU A 108 -6.10 10.36 -7.91
N LYS A 109 -5.93 11.43 -8.69
CA LYS A 109 -6.46 11.54 -10.06
C LYS A 109 -5.57 10.92 -11.11
N SER A 110 -4.32 10.57 -10.76
CA SER A 110 -3.41 9.90 -11.68
C SER A 110 -4.00 8.58 -12.18
N ASP A 111 -3.64 8.21 -13.39
CA ASP A 111 -4.07 6.95 -14.01
C ASP A 111 -2.89 5.98 -14.08
N PHE A 112 -2.34 5.65 -12.90
CA PHE A 112 -1.17 4.79 -12.76
C PHE A 112 -1.38 3.42 -13.38
N LYS A 113 -0.35 2.95 -14.07
CA LYS A 113 -0.26 1.58 -14.58
C LYS A 113 0.41 0.71 -13.51
N ILE A 114 -0.33 -0.27 -12.99
CA ILE A 114 0.04 -1.05 -11.81
C ILE A 114 0.09 -2.53 -12.12
N GLY A 115 1.25 -3.16 -11.90
CA GLY A 115 1.37 -4.61 -11.88
C GLY A 115 0.92 -5.17 -10.53
N LEU A 116 0.03 -6.16 -10.55
CA LEU A 116 -0.50 -6.78 -9.34
C LEU A 116 -0.15 -8.27 -9.31
N ILE A 117 0.56 -8.71 -8.29
CA ILE A 117 1.04 -10.09 -8.12
C ILE A 117 0.62 -10.60 -6.75
N LEU A 118 -0.46 -11.35 -6.74
CA LEU A 118 -1.03 -11.93 -5.53
C LEU A 118 -0.71 -13.43 -5.50
N VAL A 119 -0.16 -13.93 -4.39
CA VAL A 119 0.26 -15.32 -4.28
C VAL A 119 0.02 -15.92 -2.90
N HIS A 120 -0.66 -17.04 -2.88
CA HIS A 120 -0.73 -17.99 -1.76
C HIS A 120 -0.22 -19.33 -2.26
N LEU A 121 0.36 -20.18 -1.41
CA LEU A 121 0.70 -21.53 -1.84
C LEU A 121 -0.58 -22.28 -2.22
N GLY A 122 -0.71 -22.62 -3.50
CA GLY A 122 -1.87 -23.28 -4.08
C GLY A 122 -2.83 -22.37 -4.85
N SER A 123 -2.69 -21.04 -4.79
CA SER A 123 -3.48 -20.11 -5.61
C SER A 123 -2.72 -18.85 -5.91
N TYR A 124 -2.95 -18.24 -7.07
CA TYR A 124 -2.35 -16.97 -7.46
C TYR A 124 -3.29 -16.15 -8.33
N ALA A 125 -3.03 -14.84 -8.38
CA ALA A 125 -3.63 -13.93 -9.32
C ALA A 125 -2.58 -12.91 -9.76
N VAL A 126 -2.41 -12.75 -11.05
CA VAL A 126 -1.56 -11.72 -11.65
C VAL A 126 -2.45 -10.80 -12.48
N GLY A 127 -2.23 -9.50 -12.40
CA GLY A 127 -3.02 -8.54 -13.15
C GLY A 127 -2.22 -7.30 -13.54
N LEU A 128 -2.64 -6.69 -14.63
CA LEU A 128 -2.25 -5.36 -15.07
C LEU A 128 -3.45 -4.44 -14.88
N CYS A 129 -3.26 -3.36 -14.15
CA CYS A 129 -4.29 -2.36 -13.91
C CYS A 129 -3.90 -1.01 -14.53
N GLN A 130 -4.89 -0.26 -14.99
CA GLN A 130 -4.79 1.14 -15.35
C GLN A 130 -5.79 1.90 -14.48
N GLY A 131 -5.30 2.74 -13.58
CA GLY A 131 -6.16 3.30 -12.55
C GLY A 131 -6.88 2.22 -11.75
N GLU A 132 -8.20 2.32 -11.62
CA GLU A 132 -9.03 1.31 -10.95
C GLU A 132 -9.58 0.23 -11.90
N LYS A 133 -9.09 0.15 -13.13
CA LYS A 133 -9.54 -0.84 -14.11
C LYS A 133 -8.51 -1.96 -14.26
N LEU A 134 -8.98 -3.20 -14.18
CA LEU A 134 -8.20 -4.39 -14.50
C LEU A 134 -8.19 -4.56 -16.03
N ILE A 135 -7.00 -4.41 -16.65
CA ILE A 135 -6.83 -4.48 -18.11
C ILE A 135 -6.61 -5.91 -18.55
N ASN A 136 -5.78 -6.63 -17.80
CA ASN A 136 -5.40 -7.99 -18.13
C ASN A 136 -5.16 -8.76 -16.84
N SER A 137 -5.52 -10.02 -16.80
CA SER A 137 -5.30 -10.84 -15.60
C SER A 137 -5.20 -12.33 -15.89
N LYS A 138 -4.60 -13.03 -14.94
CA LYS A 138 -4.58 -14.49 -14.85
C LYS A 138 -4.77 -14.91 -13.41
N VAL A 139 -5.81 -15.68 -13.15
CA VAL A 139 -6.02 -16.36 -11.87
C VAL A 139 -5.81 -17.86 -12.08
N GLY A 140 -5.15 -18.50 -11.14
CA GLY A 140 -4.88 -19.93 -11.24
C GLY A 140 -4.68 -20.58 -9.89
N THR A 141 -4.74 -21.89 -9.92
CA THR A 141 -4.51 -22.76 -8.76
C THR A 141 -3.40 -23.77 -9.05
N GLY A 142 -2.86 -24.36 -7.99
CA GLY A 142 -1.88 -25.45 -8.10
C GLY A 142 -1.96 -26.35 -6.88
N LEU A 143 -1.72 -27.62 -7.08
CA LEU A 143 -1.71 -28.57 -5.99
C LEU A 143 -0.45 -28.39 -5.13
N VAL A 144 -0.64 -27.87 -3.92
CA VAL A 144 0.40 -27.85 -2.88
C VAL A 144 -0.20 -28.46 -1.63
N HIS A 145 0.23 -29.67 -1.27
CA HIS A 145 -0.31 -30.37 -0.12
C HIS A 145 -0.10 -29.60 1.19
N GLY A 146 -1.09 -29.66 2.08
CA GLY A 146 -1.04 -29.12 3.42
C GLY A 146 0.09 -29.71 4.29
N ARG A 147 0.37 -29.11 5.44
CA ARG A 147 1.25 -29.71 6.44
C ARG A 147 0.51 -30.85 7.14
N HIS A 148 1.02 -32.08 6.99
CA HIS A 148 0.60 -33.19 7.83
C HIS A 148 1.44 -33.22 9.11
N ARG A 149 0.77 -33.36 10.26
CA ARG A 149 1.41 -33.39 11.60
C ARG A 149 1.80 -34.79 12.06
N GLN A 150 1.63 -35.82 11.24
CA GLN A 150 2.01 -37.19 11.59
C GLN A 150 3.52 -37.38 11.51
N GLY A 151 4.14 -37.82 12.60
CA GLY A 151 5.57 -38.09 12.71
C GLY A 151 5.95 -39.46 12.08
N GLY A 152 7.22 -39.61 11.77
CA GLY A 152 7.81 -40.85 11.26
C GLY A 152 8.71 -40.66 10.05
N SER A 153 9.36 -41.73 9.57
CA SER A 153 10.32 -41.70 8.43
C SER A 153 9.68 -41.22 7.11
N SER A 154 8.38 -41.32 6.97
CA SER A 154 7.61 -40.76 5.85
C SER A 154 7.53 -39.24 5.83
N GLN A 155 7.70 -38.58 6.98
CA GLN A 155 7.61 -37.13 7.10
C GLN A 155 8.61 -36.39 6.17
N MET A 156 9.86 -36.87 6.09
CA MET A 156 10.88 -36.26 5.22
C MET A 156 10.53 -36.39 3.73
N ARG A 157 9.93 -37.52 3.31
CA ARG A 157 9.45 -37.71 1.93
C ARG A 157 8.31 -36.77 1.59
N PHE A 158 7.34 -36.62 2.49
CA PHE A 158 6.21 -35.68 2.32
C PHE A 158 6.68 -34.22 2.29
N GLN A 159 7.63 -33.86 3.16
CA GLN A 159 8.22 -32.51 3.17
C GLN A 159 8.94 -32.20 1.86
N ARG A 160 9.79 -33.11 1.35
CA ARG A 160 10.49 -32.93 0.05
C ARG A 160 9.50 -32.83 -1.11
N ARG A 161 8.47 -33.67 -1.14
CA ARG A 161 7.42 -33.62 -2.18
C ARG A 161 6.68 -32.30 -2.16
N ARG A 162 6.28 -31.85 -0.97
CA ARG A 162 5.60 -30.56 -0.79
C ARG A 162 6.47 -29.39 -1.20
N GLU A 163 7.77 -29.42 -0.84
CA GLU A 163 8.70 -28.37 -1.24
C GLU A 163 8.85 -28.31 -2.76
N LYS A 164 9.00 -29.47 -3.43
CA LYS A 164 9.03 -29.53 -4.89
C LYS A 164 7.76 -28.97 -5.53
N GLN A 165 6.58 -29.34 -5.03
CA GLN A 165 5.31 -28.80 -5.50
C GLN A 165 5.20 -27.29 -5.31
N ALA A 166 5.68 -26.76 -4.17
CA ALA A 166 5.72 -25.33 -3.92
C ALA A 166 6.65 -24.60 -4.90
N GLN A 167 7.80 -25.20 -5.23
CA GLN A 167 8.73 -24.65 -6.22
C GLN A 167 8.12 -24.62 -7.61
N GLU A 168 7.59 -25.73 -8.10
CA GLU A 168 6.92 -25.84 -9.40
C GLU A 168 5.73 -24.88 -9.52
N PHE A 169 5.00 -24.70 -8.41
CA PHE A 169 3.92 -23.72 -8.34
C PHE A 169 4.44 -22.29 -8.49
N LEU A 170 5.50 -21.91 -7.78
CA LEU A 170 6.10 -20.57 -7.87
C LEU A 170 6.72 -20.30 -9.26
N ASP A 171 7.31 -21.30 -9.91
CA ASP A 171 7.80 -21.19 -11.30
C ASP A 171 6.67 -20.89 -12.27
N ARG A 172 5.51 -21.53 -12.08
CA ARG A 172 4.32 -21.24 -12.89
C ARG A 172 3.79 -19.83 -12.64
N VAL A 173 3.79 -19.37 -11.38
CA VAL A 173 3.41 -17.99 -11.06
C VAL A 173 4.37 -16.99 -11.73
N CYS A 174 5.67 -17.29 -11.71
CA CYS A 174 6.68 -16.48 -12.40
C CYS A 174 6.43 -16.41 -13.91
N LEU A 175 6.14 -17.54 -14.56
CA LEU A 175 5.79 -17.59 -15.98
C LEU A 175 4.61 -16.68 -16.30
N HIS A 176 3.51 -16.82 -15.53
CA HIS A 176 2.33 -15.98 -15.77
C HIS A 176 2.53 -14.50 -15.40
N ALA A 177 3.39 -14.19 -14.44
CA ALA A 177 3.79 -12.82 -14.18
C ALA A 177 4.52 -12.21 -15.38
N ARG A 178 5.43 -12.96 -16.00
CA ARG A 178 6.09 -12.56 -17.25
C ARG A 178 5.10 -12.35 -18.39
N GLU A 179 4.30 -13.36 -18.69
CA GLU A 179 3.30 -13.31 -19.78
C GLU A 179 2.36 -12.09 -19.69
N ARG A 180 2.03 -11.65 -18.47
CA ARG A 180 1.07 -10.56 -18.24
C ARG A 180 1.69 -9.17 -18.11
N LEU A 181 2.94 -9.10 -17.68
CA LEU A 181 3.58 -7.83 -17.35
C LEU A 181 4.79 -7.48 -18.23
N GLU A 182 5.38 -8.43 -18.97
CA GLU A 182 6.66 -8.21 -19.67
C GLU A 182 6.56 -7.11 -20.73
N THR A 183 5.51 -7.11 -21.54
CA THR A 183 5.30 -6.09 -22.59
C THR A 183 5.12 -4.68 -22.01
N GLU A 184 4.60 -4.59 -20.79
CA GLU A 184 4.29 -3.34 -20.11
C GLU A 184 5.31 -3.00 -18.99
N ALA A 185 6.31 -3.85 -18.79
CA ALA A 185 7.21 -3.79 -17.65
C ALA A 185 7.90 -2.43 -17.47
N LYS A 186 8.29 -1.79 -18.57
CA LYS A 186 8.92 -0.45 -18.55
C LYS A 186 7.93 0.68 -18.26
N LEU A 187 6.65 0.46 -18.57
CA LEU A 187 5.57 1.44 -18.42
C LEU A 187 4.82 1.34 -17.09
N LEU A 188 5.15 0.34 -16.26
CA LEU A 188 4.56 0.24 -14.94
C LEU A 188 5.06 1.36 -14.03
N ASP A 189 4.14 2.12 -13.47
CA ASP A 189 4.45 3.10 -12.43
C ASP A 189 4.78 2.40 -11.11
N TYR A 190 3.98 1.37 -10.77
CA TYR A 190 4.10 0.62 -9.53
C TYR A 190 3.87 -0.87 -9.70
N VAL A 191 4.40 -1.65 -8.78
CA VAL A 191 4.08 -3.08 -8.61
C VAL A 191 3.66 -3.35 -7.18
N ILE A 192 2.61 -4.13 -7.00
CA ILE A 192 2.08 -4.50 -5.70
C ILE A 192 2.07 -6.02 -5.55
N TYR A 193 2.70 -6.47 -4.51
CA TYR A 193 2.68 -7.87 -4.10
C TYR A 193 1.61 -8.08 -3.01
N GLY A 194 0.95 -9.23 -3.02
CA GLY A 194 0.00 -9.60 -1.96
C GLY A 194 0.04 -11.07 -1.61
N GLY A 195 -0.31 -11.35 -0.36
CA GLY A 195 -0.29 -12.69 0.22
C GLY A 195 0.69 -12.84 1.37
N PRO A 196 0.89 -14.07 1.91
CA PRO A 196 1.80 -14.32 3.01
C PRO A 196 3.23 -13.91 2.66
N ARG A 197 3.85 -13.10 3.52
CA ARG A 197 5.18 -12.53 3.31
C ARG A 197 6.22 -13.56 2.85
N GLN A 198 6.26 -14.71 3.50
CA GLN A 198 7.20 -15.78 3.17
C GLN A 198 6.98 -16.32 1.74
N THR A 199 5.73 -16.40 1.28
CA THR A 199 5.42 -16.85 -0.07
C THR A 199 5.84 -15.81 -1.11
N VAL A 200 5.58 -14.54 -0.85
CA VAL A 200 6.02 -13.42 -1.72
C VAL A 200 7.53 -13.40 -1.85
N LEU A 201 8.28 -13.45 -0.73
CA LEU A 201 9.76 -13.45 -0.74
C LEU A 201 10.33 -14.66 -1.50
N ARG A 202 9.72 -15.84 -1.35
CA ARG A 202 10.11 -17.05 -2.10
C ARG A 202 9.87 -16.89 -3.60
N LEU A 203 8.75 -16.27 -4.00
CA LEU A 203 8.46 -15.96 -5.39
C LEU A 203 9.50 -14.98 -5.96
N GLN A 204 9.76 -13.87 -5.27
CA GLN A 204 10.73 -12.87 -5.71
C GLN A 204 12.14 -13.48 -5.89
N LYS A 205 12.62 -14.28 -4.92
CA LYS A 205 13.89 -15.00 -5.02
C LYS A 205 13.95 -15.97 -6.21
N ARG A 206 12.82 -16.59 -6.57
CA ARG A 206 12.76 -17.60 -7.62
C ARG A 206 12.47 -17.04 -9.01
N CYS A 207 11.99 -15.82 -9.10
CA CYS A 207 11.60 -15.16 -10.32
C CYS A 207 12.45 -13.91 -10.59
N PRO A 208 13.61 -14.04 -11.27
CA PRO A 208 14.51 -12.90 -11.54
C PRO A 208 13.82 -11.76 -12.33
N PHE A 209 12.79 -12.09 -13.11
CA PHE A 209 11.97 -11.10 -13.80
C PHE A 209 11.41 -10.02 -12.87
N LEU A 210 11.13 -10.36 -11.61
CA LEU A 210 10.52 -9.46 -10.65
C LEU A 210 11.51 -8.45 -10.03
N SER A 211 12.82 -8.71 -10.11
CA SER A 211 13.83 -7.80 -9.53
C SER A 211 13.83 -6.41 -10.15
N GLN A 212 13.47 -6.30 -11.43
CA GLN A 212 13.36 -5.01 -12.11
C GLN A 212 12.29 -4.06 -11.52
N PHE A 213 11.42 -4.57 -10.64
CA PHE A 213 10.33 -3.80 -10.03
C PHE A 213 10.61 -3.37 -8.59
N GLU A 214 11.77 -3.68 -8.01
CA GLU A 214 12.07 -3.44 -6.59
C GLU A 214 11.87 -1.97 -6.20
N GLU A 215 12.38 -1.03 -7.00
CA GLU A 215 12.25 0.42 -6.76
C GLU A 215 10.81 0.95 -6.93
N ARG A 216 9.97 0.20 -7.66
CA ARG A 216 8.57 0.54 -7.94
C ARG A 216 7.59 -0.27 -7.11
N ALA A 217 8.10 -1.12 -6.20
CA ALA A 217 7.28 -1.96 -5.37
C ALA A 217 6.63 -1.15 -4.24
N LEU A 218 5.32 -1.14 -4.21
CA LEU A 218 4.53 -0.57 -3.11
C LEU A 218 4.45 -1.55 -1.93
N PRO A 219 4.02 -1.07 -0.75
CA PRO A 219 3.79 -1.92 0.41
C PRO A 219 2.94 -3.15 0.07
N PRO A 220 3.32 -4.35 0.54
CA PRO A 220 2.59 -5.55 0.24
C PRO A 220 1.20 -5.52 0.86
N LEU A 221 0.23 -6.09 0.16
CA LEU A 221 -1.15 -6.19 0.62
C LEU A 221 -1.39 -7.55 1.30
N GLU A 222 -2.09 -7.51 2.43
CA GLU A 222 -2.72 -8.70 2.97
C GLU A 222 -3.98 -9.02 2.15
N VAL A 223 -4.02 -10.20 1.56
CA VAL A 223 -5.15 -10.67 0.76
C VAL A 223 -5.59 -12.05 1.24
N PRO A 224 -6.90 -12.35 1.23
CA PRO A 224 -7.40 -13.69 1.53
C PRO A 224 -7.06 -14.69 0.41
N ALA A 225 -7.52 -15.92 0.53
CA ALA A 225 -7.37 -16.93 -0.53
C ALA A 225 -7.87 -16.40 -1.89
N LEU A 226 -7.05 -16.59 -2.93
CA LEU A 226 -7.17 -15.88 -4.20
C LEU A 226 -8.25 -16.48 -5.11
N ARG A 227 -9.16 -15.62 -5.55
CA ARG A 227 -10.19 -15.87 -6.55
C ARG A 227 -10.31 -14.61 -7.43
N GLN A 228 -10.98 -14.72 -8.58
CA GLN A 228 -11.18 -13.56 -9.49
C GLN A 228 -11.75 -12.33 -8.75
N LYS A 229 -12.80 -12.53 -7.94
CA LYS A 229 -13.42 -11.48 -7.15
C LYS A 229 -12.45 -10.79 -6.16
N VAL A 230 -11.47 -11.53 -5.61
CA VAL A 230 -10.45 -10.97 -4.71
C VAL A 230 -9.52 -10.05 -5.49
N LEU A 231 -9.14 -10.41 -6.72
CA LEU A 231 -8.33 -9.58 -7.58
C LEU A 231 -9.04 -8.25 -7.88
N GLU A 232 -10.29 -8.29 -8.31
CA GLU A 232 -11.11 -7.11 -8.61
C GLU A 232 -11.29 -6.17 -7.40
N THR A 233 -11.62 -6.75 -6.24
CA THR A 233 -11.74 -5.96 -5.01
C THR A 233 -10.41 -5.38 -4.54
N THR A 234 -9.30 -6.07 -4.81
CA THR A 234 -7.95 -5.57 -4.49
C THR A 234 -7.58 -4.36 -5.33
N VAL A 235 -7.97 -4.32 -6.62
CA VAL A 235 -7.73 -3.15 -7.47
C VAL A 235 -8.35 -1.89 -6.86
N VAL A 236 -9.60 -1.95 -6.41
CA VAL A 236 -10.26 -0.83 -5.73
C VAL A 236 -9.60 -0.48 -4.40
N ARG A 237 -9.16 -1.50 -3.65
CA ARG A 237 -8.50 -1.33 -2.34
C ARG A 237 -7.14 -0.63 -2.45
N ILE A 238 -6.40 -0.84 -3.53
CA ILE A 238 -5.11 -0.20 -3.79
C ILE A 238 -5.23 1.33 -3.71
N TRP A 239 -6.35 1.91 -4.14
CA TRP A 239 -6.59 3.34 -4.19
C TRP A 239 -7.15 3.92 -2.89
N SER A 240 -7.25 3.12 -1.83
CA SER A 240 -7.76 3.58 -0.54
C SER A 240 -6.69 4.33 0.26
N SER A 241 -7.05 5.46 0.83
CA SER A 241 -6.22 6.23 1.77
C SER A 241 -6.60 5.91 3.21
N GLY A 242 -5.61 5.80 4.09
CA GLY A 242 -5.83 5.78 5.53
C GLY A 242 -5.97 7.20 6.07
N ILE A 243 -6.87 7.40 7.02
CA ILE A 243 -7.03 8.68 7.72
C ILE A 243 -6.97 8.43 9.21
N ILE A 244 -6.22 9.28 9.90
CA ILE A 244 -6.25 9.39 11.35
C ILE A 244 -6.73 10.80 11.65
N GLU A 245 -7.88 10.92 12.27
CA GLU A 245 -8.49 12.19 12.64
C GLU A 245 -8.49 12.34 14.16
N TRP A 246 -8.12 13.53 14.66
CA TRP A 246 -8.12 13.86 16.08
C TRP A 246 -9.20 14.86 16.40
N GLN A 247 -9.94 14.60 17.47
CA GLN A 247 -10.98 15.46 18.00
C GLN A 247 -10.65 15.81 19.46
N GLU A 248 -11.01 17.00 19.88
CA GLU A 248 -10.95 17.40 21.29
C GLU A 248 -12.04 16.64 22.05
N GLY A 249 -11.63 15.84 23.06
CA GLY A 249 -12.55 15.13 23.94
C GLY A 249 -13.14 16.04 25.02
#